data_717b5b50a0177bf9ec39713eeb97f36e
#
_entry.id   717b5b50a0177bf9ec39713eeb97f36e
#
_cell.length_a   1.000
_cell.length_b   1.000
_cell.length_c   1.000
_cell.angle_alpha   90.00
_cell.angle_beta   90.00
_cell.angle_gamma   90.00
#
_symmetry.space_group_name_H-M   'P 1'
#
loop_
_entity.id
_entity.type
_entity.pdbx_description
1 polymer ?
#
loop_
_entity_poly.entity_id
_entity_poly.type
_entity_poly.pdbx_seq_one_letter_code
_entity_poly.pdbx_strand_id
1 'polypeptide(L)'
;IDWPVAHDPDFEIWRLYGNRGWPARYLFDQRGQLRHLHFGEGEYQETELAIQELVRETDPGAELPPPLAPLRPEDAPGAVLEPQTADIELPGDRARLQLEGEWRAGDDYLEAASAGAVAHFRFRAGGAFAVLSGDREPDLYETDGEIVAERPGLRLHAIQFTPLPPRERSAR
;
A
#
# COMPACT_ATOMS: atom_id res chain seq x y z
N ILE A 1 2.94 21.83 -3.20
CA ILE A 1 4.14 20.98 -3.38
C ILE A 1 5.18 21.83 -4.06
N ASP A 2 6.35 22.02 -3.42
CA ASP A 2 7.40 22.93 -3.87
C ASP A 2 8.59 22.17 -4.52
N TRP A 3 8.46 20.86 -4.68
CA TRP A 3 9.46 20.02 -5.35
C TRP A 3 8.97 19.51 -6.71
N PRO A 4 9.88 19.12 -7.62
CA PRO A 4 9.52 18.56 -8.90
C PRO A 4 8.65 17.31 -8.77
N VAL A 5 7.60 17.23 -9.58
CA VAL A 5 6.72 16.06 -9.68
C VAL A 5 6.70 15.60 -11.13
N ALA A 6 6.92 14.30 -11.35
CA ALA A 6 6.78 13.68 -12.66
C ALA A 6 5.49 12.85 -12.70
N HIS A 7 4.69 13.06 -13.74
CA HIS A 7 3.53 12.23 -14.03
C HIS A 7 3.95 11.11 -14.98
N ASP A 8 3.72 9.85 -14.60
CA ASP A 8 4.20 8.65 -15.30
C ASP A 8 3.04 7.71 -15.69
N PRO A 9 2.10 8.16 -16.55
CA PRO A 9 0.89 7.39 -16.89
C PRO A 9 1.21 6.10 -17.65
N ASP A 10 2.34 6.05 -18.35
CA ASP A 10 2.77 4.92 -19.17
C ASP A 10 3.80 4.02 -18.46
N PHE A 11 4.07 4.26 -17.17
CA PHE A 11 5.06 3.53 -16.37
C PHE A 11 6.47 3.52 -16.96
N GLU A 12 6.89 4.58 -17.69
CA GLU A 12 8.24 4.68 -18.25
C GLU A 12 9.29 4.89 -17.16
N ILE A 13 9.05 5.84 -16.25
CA ILE A 13 9.93 6.10 -15.10
C ILE A 13 9.94 4.89 -14.17
N TRP A 14 8.78 4.29 -13.91
CA TRP A 14 8.65 3.06 -13.15
C TRP A 14 9.59 1.96 -13.66
N ARG A 15 9.54 1.68 -14.97
CA ARG A 15 10.41 0.66 -15.60
C ARG A 15 11.88 1.06 -15.58
N LEU A 16 12.18 2.35 -15.83
CA LEU A 16 13.55 2.87 -15.83
C LEU A 16 14.24 2.66 -14.47
N TYR A 17 13.51 2.89 -13.38
CA TYR A 17 14.02 2.68 -12.02
C TYR A 17 13.94 1.22 -11.57
N GLY A 18 13.40 0.31 -12.36
CA GLY A 18 13.21 -1.10 -11.98
C GLY A 18 12.29 -1.26 -10.77
N ASN A 19 11.30 -0.38 -10.66
CA ASN A 19 10.42 -0.33 -9.50
C ASN A 19 9.57 -1.60 -9.38
N ARG A 20 9.24 -2.01 -8.15
CA ARG A 20 8.55 -3.28 -7.86
C ARG A 20 7.36 -3.13 -6.91
N GLY A 21 7.10 -1.92 -6.42
CA GLY A 21 6.01 -1.66 -5.48
C GLY A 21 5.89 -0.19 -5.10
N TRP A 22 4.79 0.18 -4.46
CA TRP A 22 4.52 1.51 -3.90
C TRP A 22 4.39 1.44 -2.38
N PRO A 23 4.82 2.50 -1.69
CA PRO A 23 5.73 3.54 -2.17
C PRO A 23 7.12 2.95 -2.44
N ALA A 24 7.95 3.66 -3.24
CA ALA A 24 9.35 3.31 -3.40
C ALA A 24 10.22 4.53 -3.13
N ARG A 25 11.31 4.32 -2.43
CA ARG A 25 12.25 5.37 -2.03
C ARG A 25 13.63 5.06 -2.57
N TYR A 26 14.14 5.95 -3.39
CA TYR A 26 15.49 5.87 -3.98
C TYR A 26 16.28 7.07 -3.49
N LEU A 27 17.34 6.85 -2.75
CA LEU A 27 18.18 7.89 -2.19
C LEU A 27 19.53 7.90 -2.91
N PHE A 28 19.86 9.03 -3.54
CA PHE A 28 21.09 9.22 -4.28
C PHE A 28 21.99 10.21 -3.56
N ASP A 29 23.31 10.00 -3.62
CA ASP A 29 24.29 10.97 -3.16
C ASP A 29 24.49 12.11 -4.18
N GLN A 30 25.32 13.08 -3.85
CA GLN A 30 25.65 14.22 -4.72
C GLN A 30 26.30 13.83 -6.04
N ARG A 31 26.83 12.61 -6.15
CA ARG A 31 27.45 12.07 -7.37
C ARG A 31 26.45 11.29 -8.21
N GLY A 32 25.19 11.20 -7.77
CA GLY A 32 24.14 10.42 -8.42
C GLY A 32 24.27 8.92 -8.19
N GLN A 33 25.02 8.48 -7.15
CA GLN A 33 25.11 7.08 -6.80
C GLN A 33 23.98 6.68 -5.88
N LEU A 34 23.31 5.56 -6.16
CA LEU A 34 22.24 5.02 -5.31
C LEU A 34 22.84 4.54 -3.99
N ARG A 35 22.37 5.09 -2.87
CA ARG A 35 22.86 4.80 -1.53
C ARG A 35 21.87 4.02 -0.68
N HIS A 36 20.58 4.22 -0.92
CA HIS A 36 19.51 3.52 -0.21
C HIS A 36 18.34 3.26 -1.16
N LEU A 37 17.68 2.11 -0.99
CA LEU A 37 16.51 1.70 -1.76
C LEU A 37 15.58 0.92 -0.86
N HIS A 38 14.31 1.33 -0.84
CA HIS A 38 13.25 0.60 -0.14
C HIS A 38 12.00 0.52 -1.02
N PHE A 39 11.34 -0.62 -1.02
CA PHE A 39 10.04 -0.84 -1.67
C PHE A 39 8.98 -1.15 -0.63
N GLY A 40 7.84 -0.49 -0.75
CA GLY A 40 6.69 -0.66 0.12
C GLY A 40 6.71 0.28 1.34
N GLU A 41 5.74 0.09 2.19
CA GLU A 41 5.61 0.81 3.45
C GLU A 41 6.64 0.32 4.49
N GLY A 42 6.92 1.16 5.51
CA GLY A 42 7.84 0.83 6.59
C GLY A 42 9.27 1.32 6.37
N GLU A 43 10.20 0.89 7.24
CA GLU A 43 11.63 1.28 7.24
C GLU A 43 11.87 2.81 7.19
N TYR A 44 10.98 3.59 7.82
CA TYR A 44 11.08 5.05 7.81
C TYR A 44 12.29 5.56 8.59
N GLN A 45 12.61 4.91 9.73
CA GLN A 45 13.77 5.27 10.53
C GLN A 45 15.08 4.93 9.81
N GLU A 46 15.16 3.80 9.13
CA GLU A 46 16.32 3.39 8.32
C GLU A 46 16.55 4.36 7.16
N THR A 47 15.47 4.76 6.49
CA THR A 47 15.54 5.79 5.43
C THR A 47 16.00 7.13 5.99
N GLU A 48 15.46 7.55 7.14
CA GLU A 48 15.88 8.79 7.81
C GLU A 48 17.36 8.76 8.18
N LEU A 49 17.85 7.64 8.75
CA LEU A 49 19.26 7.49 9.08
C LEU A 49 20.16 7.57 7.84
N ALA A 50 19.76 6.98 6.72
CA ALA A 50 20.47 7.07 5.46
C ALA A 50 20.51 8.53 4.92
N ILE A 51 19.41 9.27 5.03
CA ILE A 51 19.36 10.70 4.68
C ILE A 51 20.32 11.49 5.55
N GLN A 52 20.28 11.29 6.87
CA GLN A 52 21.16 11.99 7.81
C GLN A 52 22.64 11.67 7.56
N GLU A 53 23.00 10.45 7.19
CA GLU A 53 24.35 10.08 6.79
C GLU A 53 24.81 10.89 5.57
N LEU A 54 24.00 10.96 4.51
CA LEU A 54 24.33 11.72 3.31
C LEU A 54 24.44 13.23 3.56
N VAL A 55 23.59 13.77 4.43
CA VAL A 55 23.71 15.18 4.85
C VAL A 55 25.03 15.41 5.55
N ARG A 56 25.45 14.52 6.47
CA ARG A 56 26.76 14.66 7.18
C ARG A 56 27.96 14.47 6.25
N GLU A 57 27.85 13.63 5.21
CA GLU A 57 28.90 13.54 4.18
C GLU A 57 29.12 14.88 3.45
N THR A 58 28.06 15.66 3.31
CA THR A 58 28.05 16.95 2.63
C THR A 58 28.42 18.10 3.55
N ASP A 59 27.86 18.10 4.75
CA ASP A 59 28.08 19.07 5.81
C ASP A 59 28.32 18.33 7.14
N PRO A 60 29.59 18.08 7.50
CA PRO A 60 29.91 17.39 8.76
C PRO A 60 29.47 18.15 10.02
N GLY A 61 29.19 19.46 9.89
CA GLY A 61 28.72 20.31 10.99
C GLY A 61 27.18 20.44 11.08
N ALA A 62 26.42 19.78 10.21
CA ALA A 62 24.97 19.89 10.20
C ALA A 62 24.35 19.44 11.53
N GLU A 63 23.54 20.31 12.11
CA GLU A 63 22.66 19.93 13.23
C GLU A 63 21.44 19.23 12.69
N LEU A 64 21.29 17.93 13.02
CA LEU A 64 20.20 17.09 12.54
C LEU A 64 19.27 16.73 13.69
N PRO A 65 17.96 16.60 13.43
CA PRO A 65 17.02 16.16 14.43
C PRO A 65 17.31 14.70 14.85
N PRO A 66 16.82 14.24 16.02
CA PRO A 66 16.86 12.83 16.34
C PRO A 66 16.08 12.03 15.28
N PRO A 67 16.50 10.79 14.96
CA PRO A 67 15.78 9.95 14.02
C PRO A 67 14.31 9.78 14.41
N LEU A 68 13.44 9.67 13.42
CA LEU A 68 12.00 9.46 13.62
C LEU A 68 11.76 8.22 14.49
N ALA A 69 10.89 8.36 15.48
CA ALA A 69 10.38 7.19 16.20
C ALA A 69 9.41 6.41 15.28
N PRO A 70 9.32 5.08 15.45
CA PRO A 70 8.35 4.29 14.73
C PRO A 70 6.93 4.82 14.96
N LEU A 71 6.17 5.03 13.89
CA LEU A 71 4.78 5.47 13.97
C LEU A 71 3.85 4.32 14.35
N ARG A 72 4.21 3.10 13.94
CA ARG A 72 3.46 1.86 14.18
C ARG A 72 4.43 0.78 14.69
N PRO A 73 3.96 -0.25 15.41
CA PRO A 73 4.82 -1.35 15.85
C PRO A 73 5.57 -2.06 14.71
N GLU A 74 4.93 -2.16 13.54
CA GLU A 74 5.49 -2.76 12.33
C GLU A 74 6.61 -1.91 11.69
N ASP A 75 6.68 -0.62 12.00
CA ASP A 75 7.73 0.29 11.51
C ASP A 75 8.96 0.27 12.44
N ALA A 76 8.93 -0.48 13.54
CA ALA A 76 10.05 -0.56 14.47
C ALA A 76 11.27 -1.25 13.82
N PRO A 77 12.51 -0.76 14.05
CA PRO A 77 13.71 -1.39 13.54
C PRO A 77 13.78 -2.88 13.89
N GLY A 78 13.93 -3.71 12.85
CA GLY A 78 13.97 -5.18 13.00
C GLY A 78 12.60 -5.83 13.28
N ALA A 79 11.49 -5.12 13.06
CA ALA A 79 10.17 -5.72 13.06
C ALA A 79 10.09 -6.79 11.96
N VAL A 80 9.57 -7.97 12.31
CA VAL A 80 9.35 -9.06 11.35
C VAL A 80 7.87 -9.08 11.02
N LEU A 81 7.53 -8.67 9.80
CA LEU A 81 6.16 -8.75 9.31
C LEU A 81 5.82 -10.20 8.98
N GLU A 82 4.65 -10.63 9.39
CA GLU A 82 4.13 -11.94 9.00
C GLU A 82 3.58 -11.90 7.57
N PRO A 83 3.71 -13.01 6.81
CA PRO A 83 3.06 -13.12 5.52
C PRO A 83 1.56 -12.88 5.65
N GLN A 84 1.04 -11.98 4.83
CA GLN A 84 -0.38 -11.64 4.79
C GLN A 84 -0.97 -11.87 3.39
N THR A 85 -2.29 -11.78 3.31
CA THR A 85 -3.00 -11.80 2.04
C THR A 85 -2.58 -10.60 1.19
N ALA A 86 -2.19 -10.84 -0.05
CA ALA A 86 -1.90 -9.76 -1.00
C ALA A 86 -3.19 -9.04 -1.39
N ASP A 87 -3.08 -7.76 -1.72
CA ASP A 87 -4.21 -6.97 -2.21
C ASP A 87 -4.91 -7.63 -3.40
N ILE A 88 -6.18 -7.34 -3.56
CA ILE A 88 -7.03 -7.85 -4.64
C ILE A 88 -7.30 -6.68 -5.57
N GLU A 89 -6.86 -6.78 -6.82
CA GLU A 89 -7.10 -5.77 -7.85
C GLU A 89 -8.11 -6.28 -8.89
N LEU A 90 -9.13 -5.50 -9.14
CA LEU A 90 -10.22 -5.94 -10.01
C LEU A 90 -10.19 -5.21 -11.37
N PRO A 91 -10.66 -5.87 -12.43
CA PRO A 91 -11.30 -7.21 -12.42
C PRO A 91 -10.32 -8.39 -12.46
N GLY A 92 -9.00 -8.16 -12.48
CA GLY A 92 -7.97 -9.19 -12.69
C GLY A 92 -8.04 -10.34 -11.67
N ASP A 93 -8.19 -9.99 -10.41
CA ASP A 93 -8.21 -10.95 -9.30
C ASP A 93 -9.61 -11.48 -8.93
N ARG A 94 -10.58 -11.34 -9.84
CA ARG A 94 -11.98 -11.78 -9.59
C ARG A 94 -12.09 -13.20 -9.05
N ALA A 95 -11.22 -14.10 -9.45
CA ALA A 95 -11.23 -15.51 -9.03
C ALA A 95 -10.96 -15.70 -7.51
N ARG A 96 -10.46 -14.68 -6.83
CA ARG A 96 -10.24 -14.64 -5.38
C ARG A 96 -11.50 -14.28 -4.59
N LEU A 97 -12.57 -13.87 -5.27
CA LEU A 97 -13.86 -13.54 -4.69
C LEU A 97 -14.88 -14.63 -4.93
N GLN A 98 -15.69 -14.90 -3.91
CA GLN A 98 -16.94 -15.65 -4.06
C GLN A 98 -18.07 -14.62 -4.25
N LEU A 99 -18.65 -14.59 -5.47
CA LEU A 99 -19.67 -13.62 -5.84
C LEU A 99 -21.05 -14.24 -5.81
N GLU A 100 -21.99 -13.57 -5.18
CA GLU A 100 -23.42 -13.88 -5.17
C GLU A 100 -24.18 -12.73 -5.86
N GLY A 101 -25.28 -13.06 -6.56
CA GLY A 101 -26.02 -12.11 -7.38
C GLY A 101 -25.32 -11.81 -8.71
N GLU A 102 -25.69 -10.72 -9.35
CA GLU A 102 -25.17 -10.35 -10.67
C GLU A 102 -24.05 -9.31 -10.55
N TRP A 103 -22.88 -9.63 -11.12
CA TRP A 103 -21.73 -8.75 -11.21
C TRP A 103 -21.21 -8.65 -12.65
N ARG A 104 -20.89 -7.45 -13.09
CA ARG A 104 -20.31 -7.16 -14.41
C ARG A 104 -18.89 -6.60 -14.25
N ALA A 105 -17.98 -7.06 -15.10
CA ALA A 105 -16.64 -6.51 -15.16
C ALA A 105 -16.64 -5.21 -15.95
N GLY A 106 -16.06 -4.15 -15.39
CA GLY A 106 -15.64 -2.93 -16.08
C GLY A 106 -14.16 -2.97 -16.42
N ASP A 107 -13.57 -1.83 -16.71
CA ASP A 107 -12.15 -1.72 -17.07
C ASP A 107 -11.26 -1.95 -15.83
N ASP A 108 -11.65 -1.38 -14.68
CA ASP A 108 -10.89 -1.39 -13.42
C ASP A 108 -11.77 -1.69 -12.19
N TYR A 109 -12.94 -2.32 -12.38
CA TYR A 109 -13.88 -2.64 -11.30
C TYR A 109 -14.76 -3.86 -11.61
N LEU A 110 -15.43 -4.34 -10.57
CA LEU A 110 -16.65 -5.16 -10.70
C LEU A 110 -17.86 -4.33 -10.26
N GLU A 111 -18.89 -4.26 -11.09
CA GLU A 111 -20.14 -3.53 -10.78
C GLU A 111 -21.24 -4.50 -10.42
N ALA A 112 -21.88 -4.28 -9.27
CA ALA A 112 -23.09 -5.00 -8.88
C ALA A 112 -24.25 -4.60 -9.80
N ALA A 113 -24.78 -5.56 -10.54
CA ALA A 113 -25.90 -5.35 -11.47
C ALA A 113 -27.27 -5.58 -10.82
N SER A 114 -27.31 -6.17 -9.62
CA SER A 114 -28.52 -6.39 -8.85
C SER A 114 -28.40 -5.90 -7.40
N ALA A 115 -29.49 -5.48 -6.81
CA ALA A 115 -29.55 -5.24 -5.37
C ALA A 115 -29.36 -6.55 -4.61
N GLY A 116 -28.69 -6.50 -3.47
CA GLY A 116 -28.36 -7.68 -2.67
C GLY A 116 -27.24 -8.53 -3.26
N ALA A 117 -26.52 -8.05 -4.29
CA ALA A 117 -25.32 -8.73 -4.76
C ALA A 117 -24.23 -8.66 -3.68
N VAL A 118 -23.52 -9.76 -3.47
CA VAL A 118 -22.51 -9.87 -2.41
C VAL A 118 -21.18 -10.35 -2.99
N ALA A 119 -20.08 -9.77 -2.50
CA ALA A 119 -18.74 -10.27 -2.75
C ALA A 119 -18.11 -10.71 -1.42
N HIS A 120 -17.79 -12.01 -1.31
CA HIS A 120 -17.11 -12.58 -0.16
C HIS A 120 -15.66 -12.87 -0.49
N PHE A 121 -14.79 -12.68 0.50
CA PHE A 121 -13.38 -13.05 0.42
C PHE A 121 -12.84 -13.45 1.79
N ARG A 122 -11.77 -14.22 1.78
CA ARG A 122 -11.05 -14.62 3.00
C ARG A 122 -9.67 -13.98 3.00
N PHE A 123 -9.25 -13.51 4.16
CA PHE A 123 -7.95 -12.88 4.29
C PHE A 123 -7.28 -13.19 5.64
N ARG A 124 -6.00 -12.96 5.67
CA ARG A 124 -5.15 -12.93 6.86
C ARG A 124 -4.37 -11.63 6.80
N ALA A 125 -4.81 -10.64 7.54
CA ALA A 125 -4.23 -9.29 7.60
C ALA A 125 -4.64 -8.60 8.90
N GLY A 126 -4.10 -7.42 9.17
CA GLY A 126 -4.50 -6.59 10.30
C GLY A 126 -5.90 -5.99 10.12
N GLY A 127 -6.28 -5.70 8.89
CA GLY A 127 -7.59 -5.19 8.49
C GLY A 127 -7.77 -5.32 6.99
N ALA A 128 -8.99 -5.11 6.50
CA ALA A 128 -9.32 -5.09 5.09
C ALA A 128 -10.15 -3.85 4.74
N PHE A 129 -9.85 -3.24 3.61
CA PHE A 129 -10.52 -2.04 3.10
C PHE A 129 -10.89 -2.22 1.64
N ALA A 130 -12.16 -2.02 1.32
CA ALA A 130 -12.66 -2.05 -0.05
C ALA A 130 -12.60 -0.64 -0.66
N VAL A 131 -12.04 -0.52 -1.85
CA VAL A 131 -12.10 0.69 -2.67
C VAL A 131 -13.40 0.64 -3.45
N LEU A 132 -14.34 1.47 -3.06
CA LEU A 132 -15.71 1.48 -3.60
C LEU A 132 -16.04 2.81 -4.27
N SER A 133 -16.95 2.74 -5.27
CA SER A 133 -17.55 3.91 -5.92
C SER A 133 -18.92 3.55 -6.51
N GLY A 134 -19.47 4.41 -7.34
CA GLY A 134 -20.70 4.18 -8.09
C GLY A 134 -21.94 4.63 -7.32
N ASP A 135 -22.62 3.74 -6.63
CA ASP A 135 -23.82 4.05 -5.84
C ASP A 135 -23.52 4.78 -4.51
N ARG A 136 -22.25 4.98 -4.19
CA ARG A 136 -21.75 5.66 -3.01
C ARG A 136 -20.58 6.59 -3.32
N GLU A 137 -20.21 7.44 -2.37
CA GLU A 137 -19.04 8.30 -2.48
C GLU A 137 -17.77 7.44 -2.69
N PRO A 138 -16.90 7.80 -3.66
CA PRO A 138 -15.63 7.09 -3.84
C PRO A 138 -14.73 7.22 -2.63
N ASP A 139 -14.44 6.10 -1.95
CA ASP A 139 -13.59 6.07 -0.75
C ASP A 139 -13.15 4.64 -0.42
N LEU A 140 -12.37 4.53 0.66
CA LEU A 140 -11.99 3.28 1.33
C LEU A 140 -13.01 2.95 2.44
N TYR A 141 -13.58 1.76 2.38
CA TYR A 141 -14.55 1.27 3.34
C TYR A 141 -14.01 0.04 4.06
N GLU A 142 -13.94 0.10 5.38
CA GLU A 142 -13.55 -1.06 6.19
C GLU A 142 -14.54 -2.22 5.98
N THR A 143 -14.01 -3.44 5.90
CA THR A 143 -14.79 -4.66 5.69
C THR A 143 -14.17 -5.84 6.44
N ASP A 144 -14.99 -6.79 6.83
CA ASP A 144 -14.59 -8.04 7.51
C ASP A 144 -14.55 -9.26 6.58
N GLY A 145 -14.63 -9.04 5.27
CA GLY A 145 -14.61 -10.09 4.26
C GLY A 145 -15.91 -10.22 3.46
N GLU A 146 -16.83 -9.26 3.66
CA GLU A 146 -18.08 -9.19 2.95
C GLU A 146 -18.37 -7.79 2.45
N ILE A 147 -18.79 -7.66 1.20
CA ILE A 147 -19.22 -6.39 0.60
C ILE A 147 -20.60 -6.61 -0.01
N VAL A 148 -21.60 -5.89 0.50
CA VAL A 148 -22.99 -5.98 0.07
C VAL A 148 -23.37 -4.75 -0.75
N ALA A 149 -23.91 -4.96 -1.94
CA ALA A 149 -24.51 -3.93 -2.78
C ALA A 149 -25.99 -3.77 -2.41
N GLU A 150 -26.33 -2.74 -1.66
CA GLU A 150 -27.73 -2.45 -1.31
C GLU A 150 -28.58 -2.12 -2.54
N ARG A 151 -27.95 -1.55 -3.55
CA ARG A 151 -28.55 -1.16 -4.84
C ARG A 151 -27.62 -1.55 -5.99
N PRO A 152 -28.16 -1.69 -7.24
CA PRO A 152 -27.32 -1.82 -8.41
C PRO A 152 -26.42 -0.57 -8.58
N GLY A 153 -25.23 -0.75 -9.16
CA GLY A 153 -24.29 0.33 -9.46
C GLY A 153 -23.15 0.48 -8.47
N LEU A 154 -23.08 -0.32 -7.38
CA LEU A 154 -21.88 -0.38 -6.53
C LEU A 154 -20.72 -0.90 -7.37
N ARG A 155 -19.60 -0.18 -7.36
CA ARG A 155 -18.36 -0.57 -8.03
C ARG A 155 -17.30 -0.89 -7.00
N LEU A 156 -16.74 -2.10 -7.11
CA LEU A 156 -15.63 -2.58 -6.30
C LEU A 156 -14.37 -2.59 -7.19
N HIS A 157 -13.38 -1.74 -6.86
CA HIS A 157 -12.14 -1.58 -7.61
C HIS A 157 -11.02 -2.47 -7.08
N ALA A 158 -10.85 -2.46 -5.75
CA ALA A 158 -9.79 -3.22 -5.09
C ALA A 158 -10.17 -3.55 -3.65
N ILE A 159 -9.44 -4.50 -3.06
CA ILE A 159 -9.44 -4.75 -1.62
C ILE A 159 -7.99 -4.66 -1.15
N GLN A 160 -7.73 -3.73 -0.24
CA GLN A 160 -6.42 -3.48 0.34
C GLN A 160 -6.36 -4.05 1.75
N PHE A 161 -5.19 -4.54 2.14
CA PHE A 161 -4.98 -5.15 3.44
C PHE A 161 -3.92 -4.42 4.24
N THR A 162 -4.20 -4.14 5.51
CA THR A 162 -3.19 -3.59 6.42
C THR A 162 -2.30 -4.69 7.00
N PRO A 163 -1.03 -4.37 7.35
CA PRO A 163 -0.13 -5.32 7.95
C PRO A 163 -0.69 -5.95 9.22
N LEU A 164 -0.37 -7.23 9.43
CA LEU A 164 -0.54 -7.86 10.74
C LEU A 164 0.42 -7.22 11.73
N PRO A 165 0.00 -6.95 12.98
CA PRO A 165 0.93 -6.47 13.99
C PRO A 165 2.07 -7.49 14.18
N PRO A 166 3.33 -7.03 14.41
CA PRO A 166 4.46 -7.90 14.66
C PRO A 166 4.18 -8.79 15.88
N ARG A 167 4.63 -10.04 15.83
CA ARG A 167 4.59 -10.87 17.04
C ARG A 167 5.53 -10.31 18.10
N GLU A 168 5.03 -10.16 19.31
CA GLU A 168 5.91 -9.94 20.46
C GLU A 168 6.92 -11.08 20.53
N ARG A 169 8.21 -10.74 20.48
CA ARG A 169 9.25 -11.74 20.76
C ARG A 169 9.04 -12.18 22.22
N SER A 170 8.56 -13.40 22.43
CA SER A 170 8.61 -14.01 23.75
C SER A 170 10.05 -13.95 24.23
N ALA A 171 10.32 -13.13 25.24
CA ALA A 171 11.62 -13.12 25.92
C ALA A 171 11.90 -14.54 26.40
N ARG A 172 12.89 -15.20 25.82
CA ARG A 172 13.48 -16.44 26.35
C ARG A 172 14.65 -16.10 27.25
#